data_77e81bc3a747e4cfe7492b6e46698ad1
#
_entry.id   77e81bc3a747e4cfe7492b6e46698ad1
#
_cell.length_a   1.000
_cell.length_b   1.000
_cell.length_c   1.000
_cell.angle_alpha   90.00
_cell.angle_beta   90.00
_cell.angle_gamma   90.00
#
_symmetry.space_group_name_H-M   'P 1'
#
loop_
_entity.id
_entity.type
_entity.pdbx_description
1 polymer ?
#
loop_
_entity_poly.entity_id
_entity_poly.type
_entity_poly.pdbx_seq_one_letter_code
_entity_poly.pdbx_strand_id
1 'polypeptide(L)' 'MGNGINVINHLINEAKKLNIKKLSIETGAGKFFKPARKLFKQCGFEICDPFANYKEDVNSVYLTKTI' A
#
# COMPACT_ATOMS: atom_id res chain seq x y z
N MET A 1 -9.52 -14.45 8.44
CA MET A 1 -8.68 -14.58 7.25
C MET A 1 -9.39 -13.96 6.09
N GLY A 2 -8.79 -13.18 5.30
CA GLY A 2 -9.43 -12.46 4.23
C GLY A 2 -9.98 -11.09 4.62
N ASN A 3 -10.14 -10.79 5.90
CA ASN A 3 -10.65 -9.48 6.32
C ASN A 3 -9.76 -8.34 5.84
N GLY A 4 -8.44 -8.52 5.93
CA GLY A 4 -7.50 -7.50 5.47
C GLY A 4 -7.59 -7.28 3.96
N ILE A 5 -7.70 -8.35 3.18
CA ILE A 5 -7.85 -8.27 1.72
C ILE A 5 -9.17 -7.59 1.37
N ASN A 6 -10.25 -7.94 2.07
CA ASN A 6 -11.57 -7.34 1.86
C ASN A 6 -11.56 -5.83 2.13
N VAL A 7 -10.88 -5.40 3.20
CA VAL A 7 -10.74 -3.99 3.54
C VAL A 7 -9.99 -3.25 2.45
N ILE A 8 -8.86 -3.81 1.99
CA ILE A 8 -8.05 -3.18 0.94
C ILE A 8 -8.84 -3.08 -0.37
N ASN A 9 -9.53 -4.16 -0.76
CA ASN A 9 -10.36 -4.16 -1.96
C ASN A 9 -11.48 -3.13 -1.88
N HIS A 10 -12.09 -2.97 -0.70
CA HIS A 10 -13.12 -1.96 -0.48
C HIS A 10 -12.55 -0.56 -0.68
N LEU A 11 -11.37 -0.29 -0.12
CA LEU A 11 -10.70 1.00 -0.30
C LEU A 11 -10.38 1.27 -1.77
N ILE A 12 -9.92 0.27 -2.50
CA ILE A 12 -9.65 0.39 -3.93
C ILE A 12 -10.93 0.73 -4.69
N ASN A 13 -12.03 0.06 -4.39
CA ASN A 13 -13.31 0.31 -5.04
C ASN A 13 -13.82 1.72 -4.76
N GLU A 14 -13.72 2.19 -3.51
CA GLU A 14 -14.10 3.54 -3.15
C GLU A 14 -13.23 4.58 -3.86
N ALA A 15 -11.91 4.33 -3.96
CA ALA A 15 -11.01 5.21 -4.68
C ALA A 15 -11.40 5.32 -6.16
N LYS A 16 -11.76 4.20 -6.79
CA LYS A 16 -12.22 4.20 -8.18
C LYS A 16 -13.47 5.03 -8.38
N LYS A 17 -14.40 4.95 -7.43
CA LYS A 17 -15.64 5.75 -7.48
C LYS A 17 -15.35 7.24 -7.40
N LEU A 18 -14.27 7.63 -6.73
CA LEU A 18 -13.84 9.01 -6.59
C LEU A 18 -12.91 9.46 -7.73
N ASN A 19 -12.73 8.63 -8.75
CA ASN A 19 -11.82 8.88 -9.88
C ASN A 19 -10.35 9.00 -9.49
N ILE A 20 -9.97 8.39 -8.39
CA ILE A 20 -8.56 8.30 -7.98
C ILE A 20 -7.87 7.26 -8.87
N LYS A 21 -6.73 7.63 -9.44
CA LYS A 21 -6.01 6.78 -10.40
C LYS A 21 -4.87 6.01 -9.76
N LYS A 22 -4.40 6.42 -8.59
CA LYS A 22 -3.24 5.83 -7.94
C LYS A 22 -3.40 5.90 -6.44
N LEU A 23 -3.10 4.80 -5.76
CA LEU A 23 -3.04 4.73 -4.30
C LEU A 23 -1.59 4.55 -3.86
N SER A 24 -1.21 5.25 -2.81
CA SER A 24 0.14 5.17 -2.25
C SER A 24 0.06 4.94 -0.76
N ILE A 25 0.92 4.08 -0.26
CA ILE A 25 0.90 3.63 1.13
C ILE A 25 2.31 3.68 1.69
N GLU A 26 2.44 4.11 2.93
CA GLU A 26 3.68 3.97 3.70
C GLU A 26 3.44 2.95 4.81
N THR A 27 4.34 1.99 4.96
CA THR A 27 4.29 1.00 6.02
C THR A 27 5.69 0.83 6.64
N GLY A 28 5.76 0.24 7.82
CA GLY A 28 7.04 -0.02 8.46
C GLY A 28 7.84 -1.09 7.73
N ALA A 29 9.18 -0.97 7.77
CA ALA A 29 10.10 -1.93 7.15
C ALA A 29 10.43 -3.11 8.06
N GLY A 30 10.15 -3.04 9.36
CA GLY A 30 10.48 -4.09 10.32
C GLY A 30 9.70 -5.38 10.10
N LYS A 31 10.18 -6.44 10.76
CA LYS A 31 9.54 -7.76 10.67
C LYS A 31 8.08 -7.74 11.12
N PHE A 32 7.74 -6.85 12.03
CA PHE A 32 6.39 -6.71 12.55
C PHE A 32 5.39 -6.37 11.46
N PHE A 33 5.85 -5.63 10.43
CA PHE A 33 5.00 -5.18 9.33
C PHE A 33 5.09 -6.07 8.09
N LYS A 34 5.87 -7.14 8.15
CA LYS A 34 6.02 -8.05 7.01
C LYS A 34 4.69 -8.65 6.54
N PRO A 35 3.80 -9.11 7.43
CA PRO A 35 2.49 -9.61 6.99
C PRO A 35 1.66 -8.55 6.28
N ALA A 36 1.72 -7.30 6.74
CA ALA A 36 0.99 -6.20 6.10
C ALA A 36 1.53 -5.94 4.69
N ARG A 37 2.87 -5.89 4.53
CA ARG A 37 3.48 -5.70 3.21
C ARG A 37 3.11 -6.82 2.25
N LYS A 38 3.10 -8.06 2.74
CA LYS A 38 2.71 -9.22 1.93
C LYS A 38 1.26 -9.09 1.47
N LEU A 39 0.38 -8.66 2.37
CA LEU A 39 -1.02 -8.47 2.07
C LEU A 39 -1.22 -7.41 0.97
N PHE A 40 -0.54 -6.27 1.07
CA PHE A 40 -0.60 -5.23 0.04
C PHE A 40 -0.10 -5.74 -1.31
N LYS A 41 1.00 -6.50 -1.32
CA LYS A 41 1.50 -7.09 -2.56
C LYS A 41 0.50 -8.04 -3.19
N GLN A 42 -0.20 -8.83 -2.38
CA GLN A 42 -1.26 -9.73 -2.88
C GLN A 42 -2.41 -8.94 -3.50
N CYS A 43 -2.63 -7.71 -3.06
CA CYS A 43 -3.64 -6.83 -3.62
C CYS A 43 -3.15 -6.04 -4.82
N GLY A 44 -1.93 -6.28 -5.28
CA GLY A 44 -1.40 -5.66 -6.48
C GLY A 44 -0.55 -4.41 -6.23
N PHE A 45 -0.23 -4.09 -4.98
CA PHE A 45 0.68 -2.99 -4.68
C PHE A 45 2.12 -3.40 -4.93
N GLU A 46 2.91 -2.45 -5.38
CA GLU A 46 4.35 -2.65 -5.64
C GLU A 46 5.18 -1.73 -4.77
N ILE A 47 6.36 -2.20 -4.36
CA ILE A 47 7.30 -1.37 -3.63
C ILE A 47 7.80 -0.27 -4.56
N CYS A 48 7.82 0.95 -4.07
CA CYS A 48 8.27 2.10 -4.84
C CYS A 48 9.23 2.96 -4.01
N ASP A 49 9.85 3.94 -4.67
CA ASP A 49 10.69 4.92 -4.00
C ASP A 49 9.85 5.83 -3.11
N PRO A 50 10.46 6.51 -2.11
CA PRO A 50 9.76 7.48 -1.31
C PRO A 50 9.06 8.53 -2.17
N PHE A 51 7.90 8.99 -1.71
CA PHE A 51 7.13 9.98 -2.45
C PHE A 51 7.86 11.33 -2.46
N ALA A 52 7.51 12.19 -3.41
CA ALA A 52 8.27 13.38 -3.79
C ALA A 52 8.80 14.26 -2.63
N ASN A 53 8.07 14.37 -1.53
CA ASN A 53 8.47 15.20 -0.40
C ASN A 53 8.94 14.40 0.81
N TYR A 54 9.11 13.09 0.67
CA TYR A 54 9.57 12.22 1.75
C TYR A 54 11.04 11.90 1.56
N LYS A 55 11.77 11.94 2.66
CA LYS A 55 13.14 11.45 2.66
C LYS A 55 13.13 9.93 2.77
N GLU A 56 14.10 9.29 2.17
CA GLU A 56 14.31 7.88 2.32
C GLU A 56 14.50 7.54 3.80
N ASP A 57 13.70 6.61 4.31
CA ASP A 57 13.74 6.19 5.70
C ASP A 57 13.90 4.68 5.74
N VAL A 58 14.96 4.20 6.37
CA VAL A 58 15.23 2.77 6.49
C VAL A 58 14.14 2.02 7.28
N ASN A 59 13.34 2.75 8.05
CA ASN A 59 12.25 2.18 8.82
C ASN A 59 10.92 2.17 8.10
N SER A 60 10.87 2.63 6.85
CA SER A 60 9.64 2.72 6.08
C SER A 60 9.76 2.06 4.72
N VAL A 61 8.66 1.47 4.28
CA VAL A 61 8.52 0.92 2.93
C VAL A 61 7.33 1.61 2.27
N TYR A 62 7.54 2.06 1.06
CA TYR A 62 6.53 2.76 0.28
C TYR A 62 6.00 1.85 -0.81
N LEU A 63 4.68 1.81 -0.94
CA LEU A 63 4.00 0.94 -1.90
C LEU A 63 3.02 1.77 -2.72
N THR A 64 2.82 1.38 -3.95
CA THR A 64 1.90 2.08 -4.85
C THR A 64 1.13 1.10 -5.72
N LYS A 65 -0.08 1.49 -6.12
CA LYS A 65 -0.91 0.73 -7.05
C LYS A 65 -1.66 1.71 -7.95
N THR A 66 -1.59 1.47 -9.24
CA THR A 66 -2.43 2.16 -10.23
C THR A 66 -3.76 1.43 -10.32
N ILE A 67 -4.84 2.16 -10.20
CA ILE A 67 -6.18 1.60 -10.20
C ILE A 67 -7.08 2.19 -11.28
#